data_cf99dc08e3f040b2a7c5336ce3bfca83
#
_entry.id   cf99dc08e3f040b2a7c5336ce3bfca83
#
_cell.length_a   1.000
_cell.length_b   1.000
_cell.length_c   1.000
_cell.angle_alpha   90.00
_cell.angle_beta   90.00
_cell.angle_gamma   90.00
#
_symmetry.space_group_name_H-M   'P 1'
#
loop_
_entity.id
_entity.type
_entity.pdbx_description
1 polymer ?
#
loop_
_entity_poly.entity_id
_entity_poly.type
_entity_poly.pdbx_seq_one_letter_code
_entity_poly.pdbx_strand_id
1 'polypeptide(L)'
;MPINYPQAKKTILDNGLKIITETITNLRAITIGILVGAGAATETKEEAGISHFIEHMAFKGTKKRNPFEIATTLDEVAGKINAFTGKEYTCYYVVILDTHHDIAVDVLTDIFLNSNFAPGDIELEKGVVLEEVKMYEDTPDENIHDVFTSAVLHGHPVGNPILGHEETIKNFSRKSILNYRDRLYTPDNIIISIAGDVAHKKIVSELTPLFNKLSGKIKKRTQQRAAAPAKIEIIKKTTEQAHLCLGSRGPSMNDSNRYPMVILDNVLGGNMSSRLFQEVREKRGLAYSVFSTLSPYTDTGVFYTYAGCAKESAKDIINIILAEMASFKKEGVSKKELARSKEYIKGTLVLGLESTSSRMNWSARSEFFHDHVVTIDEIFGEIDKVTNDDIIEVANLYLKEKNLSLTMIGDIEKSPVSKLSC
;
A
#
# COMPACT_ATOMS: atom_id res chain seq x y z
N MET A 1 16.15 9.05 -24.71
CA MET A 1 16.68 10.30 -24.13
C MET A 1 16.57 10.16 -22.62
N PRO A 2 17.57 10.55 -21.84
CA PRO A 2 17.41 10.58 -20.38
C PRO A 2 16.25 11.52 -20.04
N ILE A 3 15.29 11.02 -19.32
CA ILE A 3 14.16 11.83 -18.84
C ILE A 3 14.71 12.66 -17.69
N ASN A 4 14.83 13.96 -17.88
CA ASN A 4 15.39 14.88 -16.88
C ASN A 4 14.34 15.16 -15.80
N TYR A 5 14.15 14.20 -14.87
CA TYR A 5 13.28 14.40 -13.71
C TYR A 5 13.95 15.34 -12.70
N PRO A 6 13.17 16.22 -12.05
CA PRO A 6 13.69 17.05 -10.98
C PRO A 6 14.29 16.18 -9.87
N GLN A 7 15.50 16.51 -9.44
CA GLN A 7 16.13 15.79 -8.33
C GLN A 7 15.49 16.23 -7.02
N ALA A 8 15.10 15.25 -6.20
CA ALA A 8 14.62 15.51 -4.86
C ALA A 8 15.75 16.06 -3.97
N LYS A 9 15.45 17.07 -3.16
CA LYS A 9 16.33 17.63 -2.14
C LYS A 9 15.88 17.16 -0.78
N LYS A 10 16.81 16.71 0.06
CA LYS A 10 16.55 16.23 1.42
C LYS A 10 17.27 17.08 2.47
N THR A 11 16.57 17.41 3.54
CA THR A 11 17.13 17.94 4.79
C THR A 11 16.68 17.06 5.94
N ILE A 12 17.59 16.72 6.84
CA ILE A 12 17.31 16.04 8.11
C ILE A 12 17.46 17.08 9.20
N LEU A 13 16.41 17.29 9.98
CA LEU A 13 16.43 18.21 11.13
C LEU A 13 17.23 17.59 12.29
N ASP A 14 17.65 18.42 13.26
CA ASP A 14 18.44 17.98 14.42
C ASP A 14 17.73 16.90 15.26
N ASN A 15 16.41 16.87 15.26
CA ASN A 15 15.62 15.84 15.92
C ASN A 15 15.42 14.55 15.10
N GLY A 16 15.94 14.51 13.86
CA GLY A 16 15.86 13.34 12.98
C GLY A 16 14.72 13.35 11.95
N LEU A 17 13.81 14.34 12.00
CA LEU A 17 12.72 14.46 11.01
C LEU A 17 13.30 14.76 9.63
N LYS A 18 12.74 14.11 8.60
CA LYS A 18 13.19 14.25 7.22
C LYS A 18 12.23 15.12 6.42
N ILE A 19 12.76 16.12 5.72
CA ILE A 19 12.01 16.98 4.80
C ILE A 19 12.56 16.76 3.38
N ILE A 20 11.70 16.37 2.46
CA ILE A 20 12.03 16.10 1.06
C ILE A 20 11.22 17.03 0.18
N THR A 21 11.85 17.64 -0.82
CA THR A 21 11.14 18.44 -1.82
C THR A 21 11.56 18.04 -3.22
N GLU A 22 10.60 17.95 -4.11
CA GLU A 22 10.80 17.84 -5.55
C GLU A 22 10.23 19.09 -6.24
N THR A 23 11.12 19.94 -6.77
CA THR A 23 10.72 21.22 -7.37
C THR A 23 10.30 21.00 -8.82
N ILE A 24 9.04 21.34 -9.15
CA ILE A 24 8.43 21.18 -10.48
C ILE A 24 7.86 22.54 -10.91
N THR A 25 8.64 23.33 -11.64
CA THR A 25 8.37 24.73 -11.91
C THR A 25 7.21 25.00 -12.89
N ASN A 26 6.75 23.99 -13.62
CA ASN A 26 5.72 24.17 -14.66
C ASN A 26 4.31 23.75 -14.22
N LEU A 27 4.14 23.39 -12.95
CA LEU A 27 2.85 22.97 -12.39
C LEU A 27 2.37 24.03 -11.39
N ARG A 28 1.06 24.31 -11.45
CA ARG A 28 0.39 25.20 -10.50
C ARG A 28 -0.10 24.48 -9.25
N ALA A 29 -0.04 23.15 -9.25
CA ALA A 29 -0.42 22.33 -8.10
C ALA A 29 0.80 22.02 -7.22
N ILE A 30 0.61 22.10 -5.91
CA ILE A 30 1.55 21.60 -4.89
C ILE A 30 0.85 20.47 -4.12
N THR A 31 1.59 19.43 -3.82
CA THR A 31 1.17 18.41 -2.83
C THR A 31 2.15 18.38 -1.67
N ILE A 32 1.62 18.53 -0.47
CA ILE A 32 2.36 18.42 0.79
C ILE A 32 1.85 17.16 1.50
N GLY A 33 2.74 16.24 1.84
CA GLY A 33 2.41 15.02 2.57
C GLY A 33 3.27 14.83 3.81
N ILE A 34 2.67 14.30 4.87
CA ILE A 34 3.33 13.86 6.10
C ILE A 34 3.11 12.36 6.20
N LEU A 35 4.17 11.59 5.99
CA LEU A 35 4.19 10.15 6.17
C LEU A 35 4.75 9.81 7.54
N VAL A 36 4.06 8.98 8.27
CA VAL A 36 4.53 8.41 9.54
C VAL A 36 4.61 6.90 9.44
N GLY A 37 5.71 6.30 9.87
CA GLY A 37 5.93 4.85 9.89
C GLY A 37 5.08 4.15 10.97
N ALA A 38 3.77 4.36 10.91
CA ALA A 38 2.74 3.78 11.77
C ALA A 38 1.62 3.24 10.88
N GLY A 39 1.28 1.99 11.01
CA GLY A 39 0.25 1.28 10.25
C GLY A 39 -0.03 -0.08 10.89
N ALA A 40 -0.90 -0.90 10.28
CA ALA A 40 -1.36 -2.15 10.88
C ALA A 40 -0.22 -3.09 11.35
N ALA A 41 0.93 -3.07 10.68
CA ALA A 41 2.10 -3.88 11.04
C ALA A 41 2.86 -3.38 12.28
N THR A 42 2.55 -2.21 12.81
CA THR A 42 3.16 -1.64 14.03
C THR A 42 2.27 -1.77 15.26
N GLU A 43 1.07 -2.30 15.09
CA GLU A 43 0.07 -2.48 16.12
C GLU A 43 0.27 -3.77 16.91
N THR A 44 -0.02 -3.74 18.21
CA THR A 44 -0.22 -4.96 19.00
C THR A 44 -1.60 -5.56 18.70
N LYS A 45 -1.88 -6.73 19.21
CA LYS A 45 -3.19 -7.36 19.03
C LYS A 45 -4.33 -6.50 19.60
N GLU A 46 -4.08 -5.83 20.72
CA GLU A 46 -5.05 -4.96 21.41
C GLU A 46 -5.22 -3.61 20.70
N GLU A 47 -4.24 -3.24 19.84
CA GLU A 47 -4.22 -2.01 19.07
C GLU A 47 -4.71 -2.18 17.63
N ALA A 48 -5.12 -3.40 17.23
CA ALA A 48 -5.51 -3.66 15.84
C ALA A 48 -6.56 -2.66 15.34
N GLY A 49 -6.22 -1.90 14.29
CA GLY A 49 -7.03 -0.83 13.69
C GLY A 49 -6.80 0.57 14.27
N ILE A 50 -5.91 0.74 15.25
CA ILE A 50 -5.71 2.06 15.90
C ILE A 50 -5.06 3.09 14.96
N SER A 51 -4.21 2.66 14.02
CA SER A 51 -3.60 3.58 13.03
C SER A 51 -4.66 4.20 12.15
N HIS A 52 -5.57 3.38 11.63
CA HIS A 52 -6.71 3.81 10.83
C HIS A 52 -7.67 4.69 11.64
N PHE A 53 -7.95 4.30 12.87
CA PHE A 53 -8.79 5.10 13.77
C PHE A 53 -8.19 6.48 14.06
N ILE A 54 -6.87 6.59 14.25
CA ILE A 54 -6.16 7.86 14.44
C ILE A 54 -6.23 8.72 13.16
N GLU A 55 -6.17 8.11 11.99
CA GLU A 55 -6.37 8.79 10.72
C GLU A 55 -7.72 9.50 10.68
N HIS A 56 -8.84 8.78 10.96
CA HIS A 56 -10.17 9.35 11.05
C HIS A 56 -10.26 10.49 12.07
N MET A 57 -9.70 10.26 13.25
CA MET A 57 -9.69 11.23 14.34
C MET A 57 -8.91 12.52 14.03
N ALA A 58 -7.96 12.49 13.10
CA ALA A 58 -7.20 13.67 12.71
C ALA A 58 -8.09 14.79 12.14
N PHE A 59 -9.23 14.42 11.53
CA PHE A 59 -10.20 15.34 10.92
C PHE A 59 -11.33 15.78 11.87
N LYS A 60 -11.37 15.27 13.12
CA LYS A 60 -12.45 15.57 14.09
C LYS A 60 -12.20 16.81 14.95
N GLY A 61 -11.21 17.61 14.58
CA GLY A 61 -10.92 18.90 15.18
C GLY A 61 -9.61 18.97 15.91
N THR A 62 -9.13 20.19 16.02
CA THR A 62 -7.89 20.58 16.66
C THR A 62 -8.16 21.58 17.77
N LYS A 63 -7.12 22.11 18.40
CA LYS A 63 -7.25 23.24 19.35
C LYS A 63 -7.65 24.53 18.65
N LYS A 64 -7.41 24.67 17.33
CA LYS A 64 -7.69 25.90 16.55
C LYS A 64 -8.96 25.80 15.73
N ARG A 65 -9.34 24.60 15.27
CA ARG A 65 -10.37 24.38 14.26
C ARG A 65 -11.30 23.25 14.66
N ASN A 66 -12.60 23.45 14.50
CA ASN A 66 -13.56 22.34 14.47
C ASN A 66 -13.53 21.63 13.09
N PRO A 67 -14.22 20.47 12.91
CA PRO A 67 -14.24 19.74 11.64
C PRO A 67 -14.73 20.55 10.44
N PHE A 68 -15.75 21.41 10.66
CA PHE A 68 -16.30 22.26 9.61
C PHE A 68 -15.29 23.32 9.18
N GLU A 69 -14.57 23.94 10.12
CA GLU A 69 -13.53 24.92 9.84
C GLU A 69 -12.31 24.31 9.12
N ILE A 70 -11.96 23.05 9.41
CA ILE A 70 -10.92 22.31 8.67
C ILE A 70 -11.33 22.17 7.20
N ALA A 71 -12.55 21.75 6.93
CA ALA A 71 -13.07 21.56 5.58
C ALA A 71 -13.18 22.91 4.84
N THR A 72 -13.86 23.91 5.41
CA THR A 72 -14.12 25.19 4.75
C THR A 72 -12.85 25.97 4.44
N THR A 73 -11.83 25.93 5.34
CA THR A 73 -10.54 26.60 5.08
C THR A 73 -9.89 26.14 3.78
N LEU A 74 -10.04 24.86 3.44
CA LEU A 74 -9.47 24.30 2.20
C LEU A 74 -10.44 24.44 1.02
N ASP A 75 -11.74 24.29 1.22
CA ASP A 75 -12.73 24.44 0.16
C ASP A 75 -12.73 25.85 -0.43
N GLU A 76 -12.53 26.90 0.38
CA GLU A 76 -12.42 28.29 -0.06
C GLU A 76 -11.30 28.54 -1.07
N VAL A 77 -10.27 27.70 -1.08
CA VAL A 77 -9.11 27.78 -1.99
C VAL A 77 -8.99 26.56 -2.92
N ALA A 78 -10.06 25.79 -3.06
CA ALA A 78 -10.11 24.53 -3.82
C ALA A 78 -9.00 23.53 -3.44
N GLY A 79 -8.55 23.58 -2.18
CA GLY A 79 -7.60 22.63 -1.61
C GLY A 79 -8.29 21.29 -1.33
N LYS A 80 -7.55 20.18 -1.50
CA LYS A 80 -8.04 18.82 -1.22
C LYS A 80 -7.16 18.21 -0.15
N ILE A 81 -7.75 17.92 1.01
CA ILE A 81 -7.09 17.17 2.07
C ILE A 81 -7.56 15.73 2.08
N ASN A 82 -6.65 14.81 2.31
CA ASN A 82 -6.99 13.40 2.47
C ASN A 82 -5.89 12.69 3.30
N ALA A 83 -6.17 11.47 3.71
CA ALA A 83 -5.19 10.59 4.32
C ALA A 83 -5.45 9.14 3.90
N PHE A 84 -4.51 8.28 4.16
CA PHE A 84 -4.68 6.84 4.02
C PHE A 84 -3.75 6.09 4.97
N THR A 85 -4.23 4.98 5.48
CA THR A 85 -3.47 4.05 6.32
C THR A 85 -3.16 2.78 5.55
N GLY A 86 -1.88 2.43 5.51
CA GLY A 86 -1.41 1.18 4.95
C GLY A 86 -0.96 0.18 6.01
N LYS A 87 -0.35 -0.91 5.56
CA LYS A 87 0.20 -1.92 6.49
C LYS A 87 1.37 -1.36 7.32
N GLU A 88 2.24 -0.52 6.74
CA GLU A 88 3.49 -0.09 7.40
C GLU A 88 3.57 1.41 7.68
N TYR A 89 2.69 2.21 7.10
CA TYR A 89 2.69 3.68 7.28
C TYR A 89 1.32 4.27 7.06
N THR A 90 1.10 5.47 7.64
CA THR A 90 -0.04 6.35 7.40
C THR A 90 0.47 7.63 6.75
N CYS A 91 -0.26 8.18 5.79
CA CYS A 91 0.08 9.41 5.10
C CYS A 91 -1.09 10.39 5.12
N TYR A 92 -0.84 11.61 5.56
CA TYR A 92 -1.75 12.74 5.54
C TYR A 92 -1.26 13.72 4.47
N TYR A 93 -2.12 14.20 3.58
CA TYR A 93 -1.65 15.09 2.52
C TYR A 93 -2.71 16.11 2.07
N VAL A 94 -2.22 17.23 1.52
CA VAL A 94 -3.03 18.28 0.91
C VAL A 94 -2.54 18.53 -0.51
N VAL A 95 -3.47 18.63 -1.45
CA VAL A 95 -3.24 19.10 -2.82
C VAL A 95 -3.87 20.49 -2.95
N ILE A 96 -3.09 21.48 -3.39
CA ILE A 96 -3.54 22.86 -3.45
C ILE A 96 -2.81 23.63 -4.57
N LEU A 97 -3.28 24.82 -4.90
CA LEU A 97 -2.54 25.75 -5.76
C LEU A 97 -1.28 26.28 -5.07
N ASP A 98 -0.22 26.50 -5.83
CA ASP A 98 1.06 27.03 -5.38
C ASP A 98 0.94 28.36 -4.61
N THR A 99 -0.05 29.18 -4.94
CA THR A 99 -0.34 30.46 -4.29
C THR A 99 -0.91 30.34 -2.87
N HIS A 100 -1.35 29.17 -2.47
CA HIS A 100 -1.99 28.89 -1.18
C HIS A 100 -1.25 27.84 -0.34
N HIS A 101 0.06 27.65 -0.59
CA HIS A 101 0.85 26.64 0.12
C HIS A 101 0.88 26.86 1.64
N ASP A 102 0.83 28.12 2.10
CA ASP A 102 0.78 28.51 3.50
C ASP A 102 -0.46 27.98 4.21
N ILE A 103 -1.62 28.01 3.56
CA ILE A 103 -2.87 27.41 4.06
C ILE A 103 -2.72 25.91 4.20
N ALA A 104 -2.13 25.24 3.19
CA ALA A 104 -1.90 23.81 3.26
C ALA A 104 -0.97 23.43 4.40
N VAL A 105 0.14 24.15 4.59
CA VAL A 105 1.07 23.95 5.71
C VAL A 105 0.36 24.13 7.04
N ASP A 106 -0.40 25.22 7.23
CA ASP A 106 -1.08 25.52 8.51
C ASP A 106 -2.14 24.45 8.83
N VAL A 107 -3.02 24.08 7.89
CA VAL A 107 -4.08 23.10 8.15
C VAL A 107 -3.50 21.70 8.36
N LEU A 108 -2.59 21.24 7.47
CA LEU A 108 -2.03 19.89 7.55
C LEU A 108 -1.22 19.68 8.83
N THR A 109 -0.39 20.68 9.19
CA THR A 109 0.39 20.59 10.43
C THR A 109 -0.50 20.68 11.67
N ASP A 110 -1.57 21.45 11.64
CA ASP A 110 -2.51 21.58 12.74
C ASP A 110 -3.25 20.24 13.01
N ILE A 111 -3.81 19.60 11.98
CA ILE A 111 -4.47 18.30 12.16
C ILE A 111 -3.46 17.22 12.55
N PHE A 112 -2.23 17.26 12.07
CA PHE A 112 -1.22 16.26 12.41
C PHE A 112 -0.70 16.41 13.83
N LEU A 113 -0.40 17.65 14.27
CA LEU A 113 0.24 17.91 15.56
C LEU A 113 -0.74 18.16 16.71
N ASN A 114 -1.91 18.74 16.43
CA ASN A 114 -2.79 19.34 17.44
C ASN A 114 -4.19 18.73 17.50
N SER A 115 -4.45 17.57 16.87
CA SER A 115 -5.74 16.88 17.01
C SER A 115 -6.14 16.68 18.46
N ASN A 116 -7.40 16.98 18.76
CA ASN A 116 -7.91 17.01 20.13
C ASN A 116 -8.15 15.63 20.73
N PHE A 117 -8.55 14.65 19.90
CA PHE A 117 -8.99 13.33 20.34
C PHE A 117 -10.03 13.44 21.47
N ALA A 118 -11.06 14.27 21.28
CA ALA A 118 -12.06 14.50 22.31
C ALA A 118 -12.85 13.20 22.57
N PRO A 119 -13.14 12.84 23.84
CA PRO A 119 -13.82 11.58 24.17
C PRO A 119 -15.16 11.41 23.45
N GLY A 120 -15.94 12.49 23.29
CA GLY A 120 -17.22 12.46 22.57
C GLY A 120 -17.05 12.11 21.09
N ASP A 121 -16.03 12.68 20.43
CA ASP A 121 -15.74 12.40 19.01
C ASP A 121 -15.22 10.97 18.84
N ILE A 122 -14.45 10.45 19.79
CA ILE A 122 -13.99 9.06 19.79
C ILE A 122 -15.17 8.10 19.80
N GLU A 123 -16.15 8.31 20.69
CA GLU A 123 -17.33 7.43 20.77
C GLU A 123 -18.20 7.49 19.49
N LEU A 124 -18.35 8.67 18.90
CA LEU A 124 -19.06 8.81 17.63
C LEU A 124 -18.30 8.10 16.48
N GLU A 125 -16.98 8.29 16.41
CA GLU A 125 -16.18 7.73 15.34
C GLU A 125 -16.03 6.21 15.40
N LYS A 126 -16.08 5.60 16.59
CA LYS A 126 -16.20 4.15 16.72
C LYS A 126 -17.39 3.61 15.92
N GLY A 127 -18.53 4.29 15.99
CA GLY A 127 -19.71 3.92 15.20
C GLY A 127 -19.45 3.95 13.70
N VAL A 128 -18.81 5.02 13.22
CA VAL A 128 -18.47 5.20 11.80
C VAL A 128 -17.52 4.09 11.31
N VAL A 129 -16.42 3.86 12.05
CA VAL A 129 -15.42 2.84 11.67
C VAL A 129 -16.01 1.42 11.76
N LEU A 130 -16.89 1.14 12.72
CA LEU A 130 -17.59 -0.15 12.78
C LEU A 130 -18.53 -0.39 11.60
N GLU A 131 -19.19 0.64 11.09
CA GLU A 131 -19.98 0.52 9.86
C GLU A 131 -19.10 0.31 8.63
N GLU A 132 -17.93 0.95 8.59
CA GLU A 132 -16.94 0.72 7.52
C GLU A 132 -16.40 -0.72 7.54
N VAL A 133 -16.09 -1.27 8.72
CA VAL A 133 -15.70 -2.69 8.86
C VAL A 133 -16.77 -3.61 8.29
N LYS A 134 -18.05 -3.39 8.63
CA LYS A 134 -19.17 -4.21 8.12
C LYS A 134 -19.30 -4.08 6.60
N MET A 135 -19.22 -2.84 6.08
CA MET A 135 -19.29 -2.59 4.64
C MET A 135 -18.16 -3.33 3.90
N TYR A 136 -16.95 -3.28 4.45
CA TYR A 136 -15.80 -3.98 3.88
C TYR A 136 -15.97 -5.51 3.94
N GLU A 137 -16.42 -6.04 5.09
CA GLU A 137 -16.74 -7.46 5.20
C GLU A 137 -17.84 -7.90 4.23
N ASP A 138 -18.80 -7.01 3.93
CA ASP A 138 -19.90 -7.26 3.00
C ASP A 138 -19.54 -7.09 1.52
N THR A 139 -18.30 -6.67 1.22
CA THR A 139 -17.74 -6.50 -0.11
C THR A 139 -16.70 -7.60 -0.41
N PRO A 140 -17.10 -8.80 -0.88
CA PRO A 140 -16.22 -9.97 -0.99
C PRO A 140 -15.02 -9.79 -1.91
N ASP A 141 -15.17 -9.00 -2.97
CA ASP A 141 -14.12 -8.68 -3.95
C ASP A 141 -13.01 -7.78 -3.36
N GLU A 142 -13.33 -6.98 -2.33
CA GLU A 142 -12.33 -6.20 -1.58
C GLU A 142 -11.76 -7.02 -0.41
N ASN A 143 -12.64 -7.60 0.40
CA ASN A 143 -12.27 -8.31 1.63
C ASN A 143 -11.34 -9.51 1.36
N ILE A 144 -11.49 -10.21 0.24
CA ILE A 144 -10.69 -11.40 -0.07
C ILE A 144 -9.19 -11.13 -0.10
N HIS A 145 -8.77 -9.93 -0.46
CA HIS A 145 -7.36 -9.54 -0.54
C HIS A 145 -6.71 -9.50 0.85
N ASP A 146 -7.41 -8.96 1.84
CA ASP A 146 -6.93 -8.93 3.23
C ASP A 146 -6.99 -10.32 3.88
N VAL A 147 -8.06 -11.09 3.63
CA VAL A 147 -8.17 -12.47 4.11
C VAL A 147 -7.03 -13.33 3.56
N PHE A 148 -6.75 -13.23 2.26
CA PHE A 148 -5.63 -13.95 1.64
C PHE A 148 -4.29 -13.52 2.21
N THR A 149 -4.05 -12.20 2.34
CA THR A 149 -2.82 -11.66 2.92
C THR A 149 -2.61 -12.15 4.35
N SER A 150 -3.67 -12.14 5.17
CA SER A 150 -3.65 -12.64 6.54
C SER A 150 -3.37 -14.14 6.62
N ALA A 151 -3.92 -14.93 5.70
CA ALA A 151 -3.68 -16.38 5.63
C ALA A 151 -2.23 -16.69 5.26
N VAL A 152 -1.68 -16.03 4.22
CA VAL A 152 -0.30 -16.24 3.74
C VAL A 152 0.75 -15.73 4.73
N LEU A 153 0.44 -14.62 5.41
CA LEU A 153 1.32 -13.98 6.40
C LEU A 153 0.87 -14.24 7.84
N HIS A 154 0.19 -15.35 8.10
CA HIS A 154 -0.30 -15.66 9.44
C HIS A 154 0.80 -15.60 10.49
N GLY A 155 0.55 -14.86 11.58
CA GLY A 155 1.52 -14.60 12.64
C GLY A 155 2.58 -13.53 12.30
N HIS A 156 2.58 -12.99 11.09
CA HIS A 156 3.42 -11.85 10.72
C HIS A 156 2.62 -10.54 10.85
N PRO A 157 3.18 -9.45 11.40
CA PRO A 157 2.44 -8.20 11.63
C PRO A 157 1.78 -7.58 10.38
N VAL A 158 2.40 -7.72 9.21
CA VAL A 158 1.81 -7.28 7.92
C VAL A 158 0.51 -8.02 7.58
N GLY A 159 0.29 -9.22 8.14
CA GLY A 159 -0.96 -9.97 7.98
C GLY A 159 -2.16 -9.36 8.74
N ASN A 160 -1.94 -8.41 9.66
CA ASN A 160 -3.02 -7.79 10.41
C ASN A 160 -3.93 -6.94 9.48
N PRO A 161 -5.27 -6.94 9.69
CA PRO A 161 -6.17 -6.07 8.93
C PRO A 161 -5.93 -4.60 9.26
N ILE A 162 -6.08 -3.73 8.26
CA ILE A 162 -5.91 -2.27 8.45
C ILE A 162 -7.04 -1.69 9.29
N LEU A 163 -8.27 -2.12 9.04
CA LEU A 163 -9.46 -1.66 9.75
C LEU A 163 -9.53 -2.17 11.20
N GLY A 164 -8.72 -3.18 11.56
CA GLY A 164 -8.76 -3.82 12.86
C GLY A 164 -9.97 -4.76 13.03
N HIS A 165 -10.43 -4.91 14.26
CA HIS A 165 -11.53 -5.79 14.63
C HIS A 165 -12.56 -5.05 15.49
N GLU A 166 -13.83 -5.47 15.42
CA GLU A 166 -14.92 -4.87 16.20
C GLU A 166 -14.57 -4.76 17.70
N GLU A 167 -13.98 -5.81 18.28
CA GLU A 167 -13.60 -5.85 19.69
C GLU A 167 -12.54 -4.79 20.03
N THR A 168 -11.50 -4.64 19.21
CA THR A 168 -10.43 -3.67 19.45
C THR A 168 -10.92 -2.23 19.30
N ILE A 169 -11.72 -1.95 18.26
CA ILE A 169 -12.28 -0.62 17.99
C ILE A 169 -13.17 -0.16 19.18
N LYS A 170 -14.03 -1.04 19.70
CA LYS A 170 -14.88 -0.72 20.86
C LYS A 170 -14.08 -0.34 22.10
N ASN A 171 -12.88 -0.88 22.25
CA ASN A 171 -12.01 -0.67 23.41
C ASN A 171 -11.07 0.54 23.27
N PHE A 172 -11.01 1.22 22.13
CA PHE A 172 -10.17 2.40 22.00
C PHE A 172 -10.61 3.51 22.96
N SER A 173 -9.62 4.14 23.55
CA SER A 173 -9.78 5.26 24.46
C SER A 173 -8.81 6.38 24.09
N ARG A 174 -9.08 7.59 24.53
CA ARG A 174 -8.13 8.70 24.37
C ARG A 174 -6.74 8.35 24.88
N LYS A 175 -6.65 7.59 25.96
CA LYS A 175 -5.37 7.15 26.54
C LYS A 175 -4.63 6.19 25.60
N SER A 176 -5.32 5.19 25.02
CA SER A 176 -4.69 4.24 24.07
C SER A 176 -4.20 4.96 22.81
N ILE A 177 -5.00 5.89 22.28
CA ILE A 177 -4.64 6.72 21.12
C ILE A 177 -3.39 7.56 21.38
N LEU A 178 -3.35 8.28 22.50
CA LEU A 178 -2.19 9.11 22.84
C LEU A 178 -0.93 8.27 23.09
N ASN A 179 -1.05 7.14 23.80
CA ASN A 179 0.07 6.22 24.02
C ASN A 179 0.63 5.68 22.70
N TYR A 180 -0.24 5.32 21.75
CA TYR A 180 0.17 4.87 20.43
C TYR A 180 0.91 5.98 19.66
N ARG A 181 0.37 7.20 19.66
CA ARG A 181 1.01 8.36 19.04
C ARG A 181 2.36 8.70 19.66
N ASP A 182 2.45 8.75 20.98
CA ASP A 182 3.70 9.07 21.69
C ASP A 182 4.81 8.07 21.37
N ARG A 183 4.45 6.82 21.09
CA ARG A 183 5.40 5.75 20.73
C ARG A 183 5.85 5.83 19.27
N LEU A 184 4.97 6.17 18.34
CA LEU A 184 5.24 6.02 16.89
C LEU A 184 5.35 7.34 16.13
N TYR A 185 4.73 8.44 16.60
CA TYR A 185 4.80 9.74 15.93
C TYR A 185 6.04 10.53 16.38
N THR A 186 7.18 9.84 16.37
CA THR A 186 8.50 10.43 16.71
C THR A 186 9.15 11.06 15.49
N PRO A 187 9.98 12.10 15.65
CA PRO A 187 10.53 12.82 14.50
C PRO A 187 11.32 11.94 13.53
N ASP A 188 12.07 10.96 14.02
CA ASP A 188 12.85 10.03 13.20
C ASP A 188 12.00 8.97 12.46
N ASN A 189 10.69 8.93 12.74
CA ASN A 189 9.69 8.09 12.08
C ASN A 189 8.75 8.89 11.15
N ILE A 190 9.03 10.19 10.95
CA ILE A 190 8.23 11.10 10.14
C ILE A 190 9.02 11.59 8.94
N ILE A 191 8.40 11.55 7.78
CA ILE A 191 8.91 12.09 6.53
C ILE A 191 7.89 13.10 6.01
N ILE A 192 8.32 14.35 5.81
CA ILE A 192 7.53 15.36 5.13
C ILE A 192 8.03 15.42 3.69
N SER A 193 7.14 15.17 2.74
CA SER A 193 7.46 15.18 1.32
C SER A 193 6.58 16.18 0.58
N ILE A 194 7.19 16.97 -0.30
CA ILE A 194 6.50 18.02 -1.03
C ILE A 194 6.92 17.95 -2.50
N ALA A 195 5.93 17.98 -3.39
CA ALA A 195 6.17 18.06 -4.82
C ALA A 195 5.35 19.21 -5.44
N GLY A 196 5.99 20.01 -6.31
CA GLY A 196 5.38 21.16 -6.96
C GLY A 196 6.34 22.34 -7.08
N ASP A 197 5.84 23.54 -7.40
CA ASP A 197 6.70 24.72 -7.51
C ASP A 197 7.05 25.30 -6.13
N VAL A 198 8.06 24.69 -5.51
CA VAL A 198 8.52 25.04 -4.15
C VAL A 198 10.03 25.21 -4.07
N ALA A 199 10.45 26.18 -3.27
CA ALA A 199 11.85 26.37 -2.92
C ALA A 199 12.20 25.60 -1.65
N HIS A 200 13.08 24.60 -1.75
CA HIS A 200 13.47 23.72 -0.64
C HIS A 200 13.82 24.49 0.64
N LYS A 201 14.70 25.50 0.55
CA LYS A 201 15.14 26.28 1.72
C LYS A 201 13.98 27.01 2.40
N LYS A 202 13.00 27.52 1.63
CA LYS A 202 11.82 28.19 2.15
C LYS A 202 10.97 27.20 2.95
N ILE A 203 10.66 26.06 2.36
CA ILE A 203 9.89 24.99 3.02
C ILE A 203 10.56 24.53 4.31
N VAL A 204 11.86 24.27 4.29
CA VAL A 204 12.61 23.87 5.50
C VAL A 204 12.50 24.94 6.58
N SER A 205 12.65 26.22 6.23
CA SER A 205 12.54 27.32 7.21
C SER A 205 11.14 27.46 7.82
N GLU A 206 10.10 27.16 7.06
CA GLU A 206 8.69 27.21 7.51
C GLU A 206 8.33 26.02 8.41
N LEU A 207 8.77 24.81 8.06
CA LEU A 207 8.42 23.59 8.79
C LEU A 207 9.26 23.37 10.05
N THR A 208 10.53 23.77 10.06
CA THR A 208 11.44 23.55 11.18
C THR A 208 10.86 24.02 12.52
N PRO A 209 10.36 25.26 12.70
CA PRO A 209 9.83 25.71 13.99
C PRO A 209 8.58 24.96 14.45
N LEU A 210 7.82 24.36 13.52
CA LEU A 210 6.60 23.61 13.82
C LEU A 210 6.94 22.21 14.37
N PHE A 211 7.96 21.57 13.81
CA PHE A 211 8.31 20.17 14.11
C PHE A 211 9.50 20.01 15.07
N ASN A 212 10.30 21.04 15.34
CA ASN A 212 11.43 20.96 16.29
C ASN A 212 11.01 20.62 17.74
N LYS A 213 9.72 20.82 18.07
CA LYS A 213 9.20 20.46 19.41
C LYS A 213 8.92 18.97 19.56
N LEU A 214 8.87 18.24 18.48
CA LEU A 214 8.73 16.79 18.52
C LEU A 214 10.02 16.17 19.06
N SER A 215 9.87 15.21 19.96
CA SER A 215 10.96 14.49 20.60
C SER A 215 10.65 12.99 20.64
N GLY A 216 11.62 12.19 21.00
CA GLY A 216 11.51 10.75 21.04
C GLY A 216 12.31 10.08 19.92
N LYS A 217 12.41 8.76 20.00
CA LYS A 217 13.03 7.92 18.98
C LYS A 217 12.20 6.67 18.79
N ILE A 218 12.01 6.30 17.52
CA ILE A 218 11.30 5.06 17.20
C ILE A 218 12.09 3.85 17.67
N LYS A 219 11.41 2.92 18.32
CA LYS A 219 11.92 1.57 18.47
C LYS A 219 11.52 0.77 17.23
N LYS A 220 12.44 0.63 16.28
CA LYS A 220 12.16 -0.11 15.03
C LYS A 220 11.65 -1.52 15.34
N ARG A 221 10.67 -1.95 14.59
CA ARG A 221 10.15 -3.32 14.64
C ARG A 221 11.27 -4.31 14.26
N THR A 222 11.39 -5.37 15.04
CA THR A 222 12.28 -6.49 14.66
C THR A 222 11.72 -7.15 13.40
N GLN A 223 12.55 -7.28 12.38
CA GLN A 223 12.17 -8.00 11.16
C GLN A 223 11.85 -9.45 11.50
N GLN A 224 10.76 -9.96 10.93
CA GLN A 224 10.28 -11.31 11.14
C GLN A 224 10.18 -12.04 9.81
N ARG A 225 10.55 -13.32 9.79
CA ARG A 225 10.24 -14.17 8.63
C ARG A 225 8.84 -14.73 8.78
N ALA A 226 7.98 -14.40 7.83
CA ALA A 226 6.69 -15.06 7.74
C ALA A 226 6.92 -16.57 7.48
N ALA A 227 6.32 -17.43 8.30
CA ALA A 227 6.54 -18.87 8.28
C ALA A 227 5.23 -19.69 8.20
N ALA A 228 4.13 -19.06 7.81
CA ALA A 228 2.85 -19.76 7.71
C ALA A 228 2.91 -20.88 6.66
N PRO A 229 2.38 -22.08 6.97
CA PRO A 229 2.21 -23.15 5.98
C PRO A 229 1.18 -22.73 4.92
N ALA A 230 1.30 -23.31 3.74
CA ALA A 230 0.28 -23.19 2.70
C ALA A 230 -1.10 -23.64 3.21
N LYS A 231 -2.15 -22.90 2.84
CA LYS A 231 -3.51 -23.11 3.34
C LYS A 231 -4.53 -22.99 2.22
N ILE A 232 -5.54 -23.86 2.25
CA ILE A 232 -6.77 -23.66 1.48
C ILE A 232 -7.84 -23.19 2.47
N GLU A 233 -8.37 -21.99 2.24
CA GLU A 233 -9.36 -21.36 3.11
C GLU A 233 -10.61 -21.01 2.30
N ILE A 234 -11.76 -21.47 2.78
CA ILE A 234 -13.07 -21.22 2.14
C ILE A 234 -13.95 -20.50 3.13
N ILE A 235 -14.41 -19.33 2.75
CA ILE A 235 -15.39 -18.55 3.50
C ILE A 235 -16.73 -18.63 2.76
N LYS A 236 -17.67 -19.36 3.34
CA LYS A 236 -19.02 -19.46 2.77
C LYS A 236 -19.77 -18.16 3.02
N LYS A 237 -20.15 -17.50 1.93
CA LYS A 237 -20.98 -16.29 1.94
C LYS A 237 -21.94 -16.36 0.75
N THR A 238 -23.19 -16.00 0.94
CA THR A 238 -24.16 -15.93 -0.15
C THR A 238 -23.83 -14.73 -1.03
N THR A 239 -23.27 -15.01 -2.21
CA THR A 239 -22.85 -14.01 -3.21
C THR A 239 -23.22 -14.52 -4.60
N GLU A 240 -23.38 -13.61 -5.57
CA GLU A 240 -23.62 -13.98 -6.98
C GLU A 240 -22.36 -14.57 -7.62
N GLN A 241 -21.19 -14.06 -7.23
CA GLN A 241 -19.89 -14.51 -7.74
C GLN A 241 -19.10 -15.23 -6.65
N ALA A 242 -18.23 -16.13 -7.07
CA ALA A 242 -17.14 -16.63 -6.28
C ALA A 242 -15.89 -15.79 -6.53
N HIS A 243 -15.27 -15.35 -5.46
CA HIS A 243 -14.02 -14.63 -5.48
C HIS A 243 -12.90 -15.56 -5.02
N LEU A 244 -11.78 -15.58 -5.71
CA LEU A 244 -10.64 -16.41 -5.34
C LEU A 244 -9.33 -15.64 -5.43
N CYS A 245 -8.42 -15.89 -4.46
CA CYS A 245 -7.03 -15.51 -4.48
C CYS A 245 -6.16 -16.75 -4.38
N LEU A 246 -5.22 -16.93 -5.32
CA LEU A 246 -4.27 -18.03 -5.34
C LEU A 246 -2.86 -17.49 -5.51
N GLY A 247 -1.97 -17.84 -4.58
CA GLY A 247 -0.61 -17.32 -4.61
C GLY A 247 0.23 -17.75 -3.40
N SER A 248 1.24 -16.98 -3.09
CA SER A 248 2.22 -17.28 -2.05
C SER A 248 2.80 -16.01 -1.43
N ARG A 249 3.72 -16.19 -0.49
CA ARG A 249 4.63 -15.09 -0.11
C ARG A 249 5.46 -14.65 -1.32
N GLY A 250 5.77 -13.36 -1.35
CA GLY A 250 6.63 -12.74 -2.36
C GLY A 250 7.92 -12.17 -1.75
N PRO A 251 8.78 -11.59 -2.58
CA PRO A 251 9.97 -10.87 -2.14
C PRO A 251 9.62 -9.63 -1.32
N SER A 252 10.52 -9.26 -0.40
CA SER A 252 10.43 -8.00 0.32
C SER A 252 10.83 -6.80 -0.56
N MET A 253 10.65 -5.58 -0.03
CA MET A 253 10.90 -4.34 -0.78
C MET A 253 12.36 -4.21 -1.26
N ASN A 254 13.31 -4.68 -0.45
CA ASN A 254 14.75 -4.59 -0.74
C ASN A 254 15.36 -5.92 -1.22
N ASP A 255 14.54 -6.93 -1.53
CA ASP A 255 14.99 -8.20 -2.09
C ASP A 255 15.35 -8.03 -3.58
N SER A 256 16.49 -8.55 -4.02
CA SER A 256 16.92 -8.56 -5.42
C SER A 256 15.93 -9.28 -6.35
N ASN A 257 15.20 -10.26 -5.82
CA ASN A 257 14.16 -11.00 -6.53
C ASN A 257 12.89 -10.17 -6.83
N ARG A 258 12.81 -8.95 -6.31
CA ARG A 258 11.63 -8.10 -6.51
C ARG A 258 11.41 -7.77 -8.00
N TYR A 259 12.45 -7.38 -8.72
CA TYR A 259 12.30 -6.98 -10.13
C TYR A 259 11.98 -8.15 -11.07
N PRO A 260 12.63 -9.32 -10.97
CA PRO A 260 12.17 -10.52 -11.68
C PRO A 260 10.70 -10.87 -11.36
N MET A 261 10.29 -10.74 -10.10
CA MET A 261 8.91 -11.04 -9.70
C MET A 261 7.91 -10.01 -10.23
N VAL A 262 8.28 -8.73 -10.35
CA VAL A 262 7.48 -7.67 -10.99
C VAL A 262 7.25 -7.98 -12.47
N ILE A 263 8.27 -8.49 -13.18
CA ILE A 263 8.12 -8.89 -14.57
C ILE A 263 7.24 -10.14 -14.70
N LEU A 264 7.43 -11.14 -13.84
CA LEU A 264 6.57 -12.32 -13.79
C LEU A 264 5.11 -11.93 -13.56
N ASP A 265 4.83 -11.06 -12.59
CA ASP A 265 3.51 -10.52 -12.28
C ASP A 265 2.89 -9.84 -13.52
N ASN A 266 3.63 -8.96 -14.16
CA ASN A 266 3.16 -8.23 -15.34
C ASN A 266 2.80 -9.18 -16.51
N VAL A 267 3.60 -10.22 -16.76
CA VAL A 267 3.32 -11.20 -17.81
C VAL A 267 2.16 -12.12 -17.42
N LEU A 268 2.05 -12.50 -16.13
CA LEU A 268 0.99 -13.41 -15.68
C LEU A 268 -0.39 -12.75 -15.71
N GLY A 269 -0.56 -11.60 -15.05
CA GLY A 269 -1.88 -10.98 -14.85
C GLY A 269 -1.89 -9.45 -14.79
N GLY A 270 -0.75 -8.76 -14.99
CA GLY A 270 -0.62 -7.34 -14.73
C GLY A 270 -1.18 -6.40 -15.81
N ASN A 271 -1.70 -6.91 -16.92
CA ASN A 271 -2.28 -6.09 -18.01
C ASN A 271 -3.19 -6.90 -18.95
N MET A 272 -3.87 -6.22 -19.89
CA MET A 272 -4.80 -6.87 -20.83
C MET A 272 -4.12 -7.86 -21.79
N SER A 273 -2.83 -7.78 -22.03
CA SER A 273 -2.10 -8.73 -22.86
C SER A 273 -1.41 -9.83 -22.05
N SER A 274 -1.65 -9.89 -20.74
CA SER A 274 -1.13 -10.93 -19.84
C SER A 274 -1.75 -12.29 -20.11
N ARG A 275 -1.08 -13.35 -19.69
CA ARG A 275 -1.51 -14.72 -19.95
C ARG A 275 -2.87 -15.02 -19.34
N LEU A 276 -3.12 -14.64 -18.10
CA LEU A 276 -4.40 -14.89 -17.43
C LEU A 276 -5.55 -14.09 -18.07
N PHE A 277 -5.32 -12.82 -18.40
CA PHE A 277 -6.35 -12.02 -19.06
C PHE A 277 -6.77 -12.66 -20.39
N GLN A 278 -5.80 -13.10 -21.20
CA GLN A 278 -6.07 -13.75 -22.48
C GLN A 278 -6.71 -15.13 -22.33
N GLU A 279 -6.22 -15.98 -21.42
CA GLU A 279 -6.71 -17.35 -21.26
C GLU A 279 -8.06 -17.43 -20.55
N VAL A 280 -8.27 -16.63 -19.51
CA VAL A 280 -9.48 -16.73 -18.66
C VAL A 280 -10.59 -15.85 -19.20
N ARG A 281 -10.30 -14.58 -19.54
CA ARG A 281 -11.33 -13.61 -19.95
C ARG A 281 -11.57 -13.63 -21.44
N GLU A 282 -10.54 -13.42 -22.28
CA GLU A 282 -10.74 -13.23 -23.72
C GLU A 282 -11.09 -14.53 -24.45
N LYS A 283 -10.38 -15.62 -24.20
CA LYS A 283 -10.59 -16.87 -24.93
C LYS A 283 -11.73 -17.72 -24.38
N ARG A 284 -11.95 -17.72 -23.07
CA ARG A 284 -12.91 -18.65 -22.43
C ARG A 284 -14.09 -17.95 -21.75
N GLY A 285 -14.02 -16.64 -21.49
CA GLY A 285 -15.10 -15.90 -20.85
C GLY A 285 -15.45 -16.39 -19.43
N LEU A 286 -14.47 -16.95 -18.69
CA LEU A 286 -14.72 -17.58 -17.38
C LEU A 286 -14.82 -16.57 -16.25
N ALA A 287 -14.19 -15.40 -16.39
CA ALA A 287 -14.21 -14.32 -15.40
C ALA A 287 -14.18 -12.96 -16.10
N TYR A 288 -14.90 -11.98 -15.55
CA TYR A 288 -14.82 -10.59 -15.99
C TYR A 288 -13.56 -9.92 -15.45
N SER A 289 -13.24 -10.17 -14.18
CA SER A 289 -12.06 -9.64 -13.53
C SER A 289 -11.07 -10.76 -13.20
N VAL A 290 -9.88 -10.67 -13.75
CA VAL A 290 -8.74 -11.55 -13.44
C VAL A 290 -7.45 -10.75 -13.56
N PHE A 291 -6.62 -10.82 -12.52
CA PHE A 291 -5.32 -10.15 -12.48
C PHE A 291 -4.35 -10.85 -11.52
N SER A 292 -3.09 -10.48 -11.58
CA SER A 292 -2.10 -10.80 -10.54
C SER A 292 -1.55 -9.52 -9.92
N THR A 293 -1.01 -9.63 -8.73
CA THR A 293 -0.42 -8.51 -8.01
C THR A 293 0.70 -8.95 -7.08
N LEU A 294 1.71 -8.09 -6.97
CA LEU A 294 2.83 -8.20 -6.04
C LEU A 294 2.81 -7.03 -5.06
N SER A 295 2.73 -7.33 -3.77
CA SER A 295 2.78 -6.35 -2.68
C SER A 295 4.03 -6.60 -1.82
N PRO A 296 5.16 -5.91 -2.10
CA PRO A 296 6.36 -5.99 -1.27
C PRO A 296 6.23 -5.06 -0.05
N TYR A 297 6.70 -5.55 1.10
CA TYR A 297 6.80 -4.85 2.38
C TYR A 297 8.26 -4.83 2.86
N THR A 298 8.55 -4.19 3.98
CA THR A 298 9.92 -4.03 4.49
C THR A 298 10.67 -5.35 4.63
N ASP A 299 10.06 -6.40 5.14
CA ASP A 299 10.71 -7.68 5.48
C ASP A 299 10.01 -8.92 4.88
N THR A 300 8.96 -8.73 4.12
CA THR A 300 8.18 -9.79 3.45
C THR A 300 7.50 -9.25 2.20
N GLY A 301 6.76 -10.10 1.51
CA GLY A 301 5.87 -9.72 0.41
C GLY A 301 4.77 -10.74 0.21
N VAL A 302 3.76 -10.38 -0.56
CA VAL A 302 2.67 -11.26 -0.99
C VAL A 302 2.54 -11.16 -2.50
N PHE A 303 2.42 -12.30 -3.14
CA PHE A 303 2.11 -12.43 -4.56
C PHE A 303 0.89 -13.32 -4.75
N TYR A 304 -0.09 -12.88 -5.49
CA TYR A 304 -1.27 -13.68 -5.79
C TYR A 304 -1.94 -13.28 -7.09
N THR A 305 -2.76 -14.20 -7.59
CA THR A 305 -3.73 -13.99 -8.66
C THR A 305 -5.12 -13.90 -8.04
N TYR A 306 -5.94 -12.98 -8.53
CA TYR A 306 -7.34 -12.83 -8.17
C TYR A 306 -8.23 -13.16 -9.37
N ALA A 307 -9.40 -13.76 -9.11
CA ALA A 307 -10.48 -13.83 -10.08
C ALA A 307 -11.85 -13.75 -9.41
N GLY A 308 -12.76 -12.98 -10.01
CA GLY A 308 -14.20 -12.97 -9.71
C GLY A 308 -14.96 -13.69 -10.81
N CYS A 309 -15.66 -14.80 -10.48
CA CYS A 309 -16.23 -15.69 -11.46
C CYS A 309 -17.53 -16.37 -10.99
N ALA A 310 -18.23 -17.04 -11.90
CA ALA A 310 -19.26 -18.00 -11.53
C ALA A 310 -18.64 -19.17 -10.75
N LYS A 311 -19.33 -19.71 -9.73
CA LYS A 311 -18.79 -20.78 -8.87
C LYS A 311 -18.41 -22.04 -9.65
N GLU A 312 -19.10 -22.33 -10.73
CA GLU A 312 -18.86 -23.46 -11.62
C GLU A 312 -17.52 -23.33 -12.36
N SER A 313 -17.11 -22.09 -12.67
CA SER A 313 -15.86 -21.78 -13.38
C SER A 313 -14.61 -21.77 -12.48
N ALA A 314 -14.79 -21.73 -11.17
CA ALA A 314 -13.69 -21.57 -10.24
C ALA A 314 -12.60 -22.64 -10.38
N LYS A 315 -13.00 -23.91 -10.59
CA LYS A 315 -12.07 -25.04 -10.78
C LYS A 315 -11.18 -24.85 -12.02
N ASP A 316 -11.80 -24.47 -13.13
CA ASP A 316 -11.09 -24.28 -14.40
C ASP A 316 -10.10 -23.12 -14.32
N ILE A 317 -10.53 -22.02 -13.68
CA ILE A 317 -9.64 -20.85 -13.45
C ILE A 317 -8.46 -21.24 -12.59
N ILE A 318 -8.66 -21.94 -11.47
CA ILE A 318 -7.57 -22.42 -10.61
C ILE A 318 -6.59 -23.30 -11.41
N ASN A 319 -7.11 -24.22 -12.23
CA ASN A 319 -6.26 -25.09 -13.04
C ASN A 319 -5.45 -24.28 -14.09
N ILE A 320 -6.05 -23.26 -14.70
CA ILE A 320 -5.35 -22.37 -15.65
C ILE A 320 -4.23 -21.62 -14.93
N ILE A 321 -4.50 -21.03 -13.76
CA ILE A 321 -3.49 -20.33 -12.94
C ILE A 321 -2.32 -21.25 -12.60
N LEU A 322 -2.61 -22.46 -12.13
CA LEU A 322 -1.58 -23.44 -11.78
C LEU A 322 -0.77 -23.89 -12.99
N ALA A 323 -1.40 -24.06 -14.15
CA ALA A 323 -0.70 -24.41 -15.40
C ALA A 323 0.23 -23.28 -15.86
N GLU A 324 -0.20 -22.02 -15.77
CA GLU A 324 0.68 -20.88 -16.08
C GLU A 324 1.85 -20.77 -15.08
N MET A 325 1.61 -20.97 -13.78
CA MET A 325 2.69 -21.01 -12.79
C MET A 325 3.69 -22.15 -13.07
N ALA A 326 3.23 -23.32 -13.51
CA ALA A 326 4.10 -24.42 -13.93
C ALA A 326 4.93 -24.07 -15.18
N SER A 327 4.32 -23.38 -16.15
CA SER A 327 5.02 -22.90 -17.34
C SER A 327 6.15 -21.91 -16.99
N PHE A 328 5.90 -20.96 -16.08
CA PHE A 328 6.95 -20.03 -15.62
C PHE A 328 8.12 -20.78 -14.95
N LYS A 329 7.87 -21.81 -14.18
CA LYS A 329 8.94 -22.59 -13.51
C LYS A 329 9.79 -23.38 -14.49
N LYS A 330 9.23 -23.82 -15.61
CA LYS A 330 9.90 -24.65 -16.59
C LYS A 330 10.53 -23.85 -17.73
N GLU A 331 9.80 -22.88 -18.26
CA GLU A 331 10.12 -22.20 -19.53
C GLU A 331 10.35 -20.69 -19.33
N GLY A 332 9.85 -20.13 -18.22
CA GLY A 332 9.89 -18.68 -17.96
C GLY A 332 8.98 -17.92 -18.91
N VAL A 333 9.54 -16.92 -19.58
CA VAL A 333 8.86 -16.05 -20.54
C VAL A 333 9.57 -16.05 -21.88
N SER A 334 8.84 -15.85 -22.97
CA SER A 334 9.43 -15.66 -24.29
C SER A 334 10.20 -14.32 -24.36
N LYS A 335 11.17 -14.22 -25.28
CA LYS A 335 11.89 -12.97 -25.54
C LYS A 335 10.96 -11.79 -25.82
N LYS A 336 9.84 -12.05 -26.52
CA LYS A 336 8.83 -11.03 -26.85
C LYS A 336 8.06 -10.58 -25.60
N GLU A 337 7.65 -11.50 -24.73
CA GLU A 337 6.97 -11.17 -23.47
C GLU A 337 7.90 -10.38 -22.55
N LEU A 338 9.17 -10.80 -22.40
CA LEU A 338 10.16 -10.11 -21.59
C LEU A 338 10.36 -8.65 -22.04
N ALA A 339 10.63 -8.46 -23.35
CA ALA A 339 10.83 -7.12 -23.91
C ALA A 339 9.59 -6.23 -23.73
N ARG A 340 8.39 -6.76 -24.04
CA ARG A 340 7.13 -6.04 -23.87
C ARG A 340 6.86 -5.68 -22.42
N SER A 341 7.11 -6.59 -21.48
CA SER A 341 6.88 -6.37 -20.06
C SER A 341 7.81 -5.29 -19.50
N LYS A 342 9.11 -5.31 -19.87
CA LYS A 342 10.06 -4.26 -19.48
C LYS A 342 9.60 -2.88 -19.93
N GLU A 343 9.23 -2.73 -21.19
CA GLU A 343 8.75 -1.45 -21.75
C GLU A 343 7.43 -1.02 -21.09
N TYR A 344 6.50 -1.94 -20.87
CA TYR A 344 5.22 -1.65 -20.22
C TYR A 344 5.42 -1.13 -18.78
N ILE A 345 6.26 -1.81 -17.99
CA ILE A 345 6.53 -1.42 -16.59
C ILE A 345 7.19 -0.04 -16.55
N LYS A 346 8.18 0.21 -17.40
CA LYS A 346 8.86 1.52 -17.49
C LYS A 346 7.87 2.62 -17.89
N GLY A 347 7.06 2.39 -18.92
CA GLY A 347 6.06 3.36 -19.37
C GLY A 347 5.02 3.66 -18.28
N THR A 348 4.50 2.63 -17.61
CA THR A 348 3.52 2.78 -16.53
C THR A 348 4.11 3.55 -15.35
N LEU A 349 5.37 3.29 -14.99
CA LEU A 349 6.07 4.05 -13.94
C LEU A 349 6.14 5.54 -14.28
N VAL A 350 6.56 5.88 -15.49
CA VAL A 350 6.66 7.28 -15.94
C VAL A 350 5.30 7.96 -15.91
N LEU A 351 4.30 7.34 -16.55
CA LEU A 351 2.92 7.89 -16.58
C LEU A 351 2.32 8.01 -15.19
N GLY A 352 2.63 7.10 -14.28
CA GLY A 352 2.17 7.14 -12.89
C GLY A 352 2.74 8.30 -12.08
N LEU A 353 3.85 8.91 -12.52
CA LEU A 353 4.53 10.01 -11.83
C LEU A 353 4.22 11.40 -12.42
N GLU A 354 3.17 11.54 -13.21
CA GLU A 354 2.80 12.85 -13.82
C GLU A 354 2.12 13.82 -12.84
N SER A 355 1.56 13.34 -11.71
CA SER A 355 0.93 14.21 -10.72
C SER A 355 1.85 14.57 -9.56
N THR A 356 1.65 15.76 -8.96
CA THR A 356 2.37 16.17 -7.75
C THR A 356 2.10 15.22 -6.58
N SER A 357 0.88 14.66 -6.48
CA SER A 357 0.52 13.68 -5.43
C SER A 357 1.29 12.37 -5.58
N SER A 358 1.40 11.85 -6.81
CA SER A 358 2.18 10.63 -7.08
C SER A 358 3.66 10.84 -6.78
N ARG A 359 4.22 11.98 -7.14
CA ARG A 359 5.63 12.32 -6.87
C ARG A 359 5.92 12.51 -5.39
N MET A 360 5.05 13.24 -4.69
CA MET A 360 5.13 13.39 -3.23
C MET A 360 5.16 12.02 -2.55
N ASN A 361 4.20 11.15 -2.90
CA ASN A 361 4.10 9.81 -2.32
C ASN A 361 5.29 8.92 -2.71
N TRP A 362 5.74 9.00 -3.96
CA TRP A 362 6.95 8.31 -4.43
C TRP A 362 8.17 8.67 -3.61
N SER A 363 8.43 9.97 -3.42
CA SER A 363 9.59 10.46 -2.67
C SER A 363 9.52 10.05 -1.19
N ALA A 364 8.32 10.17 -0.57
CA ALA A 364 8.10 9.75 0.81
C ALA A 364 8.33 8.24 1.01
N ARG A 365 7.73 7.41 0.14
CA ARG A 365 7.86 5.95 0.19
C ARG A 365 9.27 5.46 -0.12
N SER A 366 9.93 6.07 -1.12
CA SER A 366 11.33 5.75 -1.43
C SER A 366 12.21 5.98 -0.21
N GLU A 367 12.09 7.14 0.42
CA GLU A 367 12.84 7.45 1.65
C GLU A 367 12.50 6.49 2.80
N PHE A 368 11.23 6.12 2.95
CA PHE A 368 10.77 5.21 4.00
C PHE A 368 11.38 3.81 3.86
N PHE A 369 11.41 3.27 2.65
CA PHE A 369 11.85 1.89 2.42
C PHE A 369 13.36 1.77 2.12
N HIS A 370 13.99 2.82 1.56
CA HIS A 370 15.35 2.75 1.02
C HIS A 370 16.32 3.75 1.66
N ASP A 371 15.84 4.66 2.57
CA ASP A 371 16.63 5.77 3.15
C ASP A 371 17.19 6.77 2.10
N HIS A 372 16.70 6.71 0.87
CA HIS A 372 16.94 7.67 -0.21
C HIS A 372 15.77 7.69 -1.20
N VAL A 373 15.65 8.77 -1.97
CA VAL A 373 14.67 8.84 -3.05
C VAL A 373 15.20 8.07 -4.25
N VAL A 374 14.60 6.92 -4.52
CA VAL A 374 14.96 6.05 -5.67
C VAL A 374 14.63 6.78 -6.96
N THR A 375 15.59 6.88 -7.86
CA THR A 375 15.40 7.51 -9.17
C THR A 375 14.77 6.55 -10.17
N ILE A 376 14.15 7.12 -11.22
CA ILE A 376 13.58 6.32 -12.31
C ILE A 376 14.67 5.55 -13.04
N ASP A 377 15.84 6.17 -13.23
CA ASP A 377 16.98 5.54 -13.91
C ASP A 377 17.52 4.34 -13.12
N GLU A 378 17.54 4.40 -11.78
CA GLU A 378 17.88 3.24 -10.95
C GLU A 378 16.91 2.08 -11.17
N ILE A 379 15.60 2.34 -11.20
CA ILE A 379 14.60 1.30 -11.45
C ILE A 379 14.70 0.76 -12.87
N PHE A 380 14.90 1.63 -13.86
CA PHE A 380 15.08 1.20 -15.25
C PHE A 380 16.30 0.31 -15.37
N GLY A 381 17.41 0.67 -14.72
CA GLY A 381 18.61 -0.15 -14.68
C GLY A 381 18.38 -1.54 -14.08
N GLU A 382 17.61 -1.64 -13.01
CA GLU A 382 17.28 -2.94 -12.39
C GLU A 382 16.33 -3.77 -13.28
N ILE A 383 15.31 -3.15 -13.88
CA ILE A 383 14.40 -3.83 -14.82
C ILE A 383 15.17 -4.36 -16.04
N ASP A 384 16.12 -3.56 -16.59
CA ASP A 384 16.88 -3.95 -17.78
C ASP A 384 17.80 -5.13 -17.54
N LYS A 385 18.32 -5.32 -16.32
CA LYS A 385 19.18 -6.46 -15.97
C LYS A 385 18.43 -7.79 -15.92
N VAL A 386 17.13 -7.79 -15.69
CA VAL A 386 16.36 -9.04 -15.52
C VAL A 386 16.41 -9.89 -16.77
N THR A 387 16.76 -11.15 -16.60
CA THR A 387 16.82 -12.18 -17.64
C THR A 387 15.67 -13.18 -17.52
N ASN A 388 15.52 -14.08 -18.49
CA ASN A 388 14.55 -15.16 -18.39
C ASN A 388 14.93 -16.16 -17.28
N ASP A 389 16.20 -16.39 -17.06
CA ASP A 389 16.69 -17.31 -16.02
C ASP A 389 16.32 -16.78 -14.61
N ASP A 390 16.41 -15.47 -14.39
CA ASP A 390 15.97 -14.85 -13.13
C ASP A 390 14.47 -15.06 -12.89
N ILE A 391 13.66 -15.01 -13.95
CA ILE A 391 12.21 -15.26 -13.85
C ILE A 391 11.93 -16.73 -13.52
N ILE A 392 12.63 -17.66 -14.13
CA ILE A 392 12.55 -19.10 -13.81
C ILE A 392 12.98 -19.33 -12.34
N GLU A 393 14.04 -18.68 -11.89
CA GLU A 393 14.54 -18.79 -10.52
C GLU A 393 13.49 -18.33 -9.51
N VAL A 394 12.93 -17.13 -9.67
CA VAL A 394 11.90 -16.61 -8.73
C VAL A 394 10.61 -17.41 -8.78
N ALA A 395 10.20 -17.92 -9.96
CA ALA A 395 9.07 -18.81 -10.07
C ALA A 395 9.29 -20.11 -9.27
N ASN A 396 10.49 -20.71 -9.38
CA ASN A 396 10.86 -21.89 -8.63
C ASN A 396 11.08 -21.62 -7.13
N LEU A 397 11.42 -20.39 -6.72
CA LEU A 397 11.59 -20.01 -5.33
C LEU A 397 10.25 -19.79 -4.62
N TYR A 398 9.37 -19.02 -5.22
CA TYR A 398 8.13 -18.55 -4.59
C TYR A 398 6.90 -19.41 -4.91
N LEU A 399 6.77 -19.96 -6.14
CA LEU A 399 5.58 -20.72 -6.57
C LEU A 399 5.70 -22.24 -6.32
N LYS A 400 6.34 -22.63 -5.21
CA LYS A 400 6.40 -24.05 -4.79
C LYS A 400 5.04 -24.49 -4.25
N GLU A 401 4.61 -25.70 -4.54
CA GLU A 401 3.35 -26.29 -4.03
C GLU A 401 3.16 -26.07 -2.51
N LYS A 402 4.21 -26.31 -1.73
CA LYS A 402 4.18 -26.14 -0.28
C LYS A 402 4.04 -24.68 0.21
N ASN A 403 4.13 -23.70 -0.70
CA ASN A 403 4.01 -22.28 -0.41
C ASN A 403 2.68 -21.70 -0.91
N LEU A 404 2.01 -22.40 -1.85
CA LEU A 404 0.79 -21.91 -2.47
C LEU A 404 -0.39 -22.00 -1.51
N SER A 405 -1.09 -20.89 -1.36
CA SER A 405 -2.34 -20.78 -0.62
C SER A 405 -3.47 -20.40 -1.56
N LEU A 406 -4.67 -20.84 -1.23
CA LEU A 406 -5.91 -20.49 -1.92
C LEU A 406 -6.90 -19.98 -0.88
N THR A 407 -7.44 -18.80 -1.12
CA THR A 407 -8.59 -18.28 -0.37
C THR A 407 -9.76 -18.11 -1.33
N MET A 408 -10.95 -18.50 -0.91
CA MET A 408 -12.18 -18.29 -1.68
C MET A 408 -13.28 -17.74 -0.79
N ILE A 409 -14.03 -16.77 -1.30
CA ILE A 409 -15.25 -16.24 -0.68
C ILE A 409 -16.40 -16.39 -1.68
N GLY A 410 -17.51 -17.00 -1.24
CA GLY A 410 -18.69 -17.18 -2.10
C GLY A 410 -19.61 -18.28 -1.63
N ASP A 411 -20.66 -18.57 -2.41
CA ASP A 411 -21.57 -19.69 -2.16
C ASP A 411 -20.90 -21.03 -2.54
N ILE A 412 -19.81 -21.34 -1.85
CA ILE A 412 -18.97 -22.50 -2.05
C ILE A 412 -18.84 -23.24 -0.73
N GLU A 413 -19.20 -24.53 -0.72
CA GLU A 413 -19.10 -25.36 0.51
C GLU A 413 -17.73 -26.01 0.69
N LYS A 414 -17.06 -26.35 -0.42
CA LYS A 414 -15.77 -27.06 -0.42
C LYS A 414 -14.87 -26.54 -1.53
N SER A 415 -13.58 -26.61 -1.32
CA SER A 415 -12.62 -26.29 -2.36
C SER A 415 -12.88 -27.16 -3.60
N PRO A 416 -12.94 -26.55 -4.81
CA PRO A 416 -13.07 -27.29 -6.06
C PRO A 416 -11.82 -28.10 -6.42
N VAL A 417 -10.72 -27.89 -5.70
CA VAL A 417 -9.46 -28.62 -5.83
C VAL A 417 -8.99 -29.16 -4.46
N SER A 418 -8.43 -30.35 -4.45
CA SER A 418 -7.90 -30.98 -3.23
C SER A 418 -6.43 -30.64 -2.98
N LYS A 419 -5.70 -30.19 -4.01
CA LYS A 419 -4.27 -29.90 -3.96
C LYS A 419 -3.93 -28.77 -4.95
N LEU A 420 -2.95 -27.94 -4.59
CA LEU A 420 -2.39 -26.89 -5.41
C LEU A 420 -1.05 -27.35 -5.98
N SER A 421 -1.10 -28.01 -7.14
CA SER A 421 0.10 -28.54 -7.81
C SER A 421 0.40 -27.77 -9.09
N CYS A 422 1.60 -27.21 -9.20
CA CYS A 422 2.08 -26.52 -10.37
C CYS A 422 3.53 -26.91 -10.72
#